data_63c065e4c29d26f9020767a9da71fffe
#
_entry.id   63c065e4c29d26f9020767a9da71fffe
#
_cell.length_a   1.000
_cell.length_b   1.000
_cell.length_c   1.000
_cell.angle_alpha   90.00
_cell.angle_beta   90.00
_cell.angle_gamma   90.00
#
_symmetry.space_group_name_H-M   'P 1'
#
loop_
_entity.id
_entity.type
_entity.pdbx_description
1 polymer ?
#
loop_
_entity_poly.entity_id
_entity_poly.type
_entity_poly.pdbx_seq_one_letter_code
_entity_poly.pdbx_strand_id
1 'polypeptide(L)'
;ATTKGGRAAGLKAARAAFYSGDIAATIVKYHRDNGGLLSADDMSQFRVRFEKPLRTTYAGVELYACGPWCQGPVLPQALSLLAGYDLRAAGHNTPEYIHLVIEALKLAFADRHRYYGDPNFVNVPMDTLLSPEYAARRRQMIRSGEAWPELPPAGNAGDAVQAKLPDPTRGEPVPAADTSYVCVIDRFGNGFSATPSDASSETPVIPGTGLCPSSRGSQSWC
;
A
#
# COMPACT_ATOMS: atom_id res chain seq x y z
N ALA A 1 26.71 15.72 -15.79
CA ALA A 1 26.60 15.99 -17.23
C ALA A 1 26.15 17.44 -17.42
N THR A 2 27.05 18.30 -17.89
CA THR A 2 26.72 19.66 -18.29
C THR A 2 26.06 19.62 -19.66
N THR A 3 24.73 19.55 -19.68
CA THR A 3 23.97 19.69 -20.91
C THR A 3 23.91 21.19 -21.31
N LYS A 4 24.08 21.48 -22.61
CA LYS A 4 23.77 22.80 -23.19
C LYS A 4 22.28 23.06 -22.97
N GLY A 5 21.90 23.81 -21.94
CA GLY A 5 20.48 24.08 -21.64
C GLY A 5 20.16 24.17 -20.14
N GLY A 6 21.16 24.17 -19.28
CA GLY A 6 21.00 24.38 -17.85
C GLY A 6 20.42 23.18 -17.10
N ARG A 7 20.06 23.41 -15.82
CA ARG A 7 19.64 22.36 -14.87
C ARG A 7 18.39 21.58 -15.34
N ALA A 8 17.39 22.25 -15.87
CA ALA A 8 16.16 21.62 -16.32
C ALA A 8 16.40 20.64 -17.48
N ALA A 9 17.22 21.02 -18.45
CA ALA A 9 17.61 20.15 -19.55
C ALA A 9 18.44 18.95 -19.06
N GLY A 10 19.31 19.14 -18.08
CA GLY A 10 20.08 18.06 -17.43
C GLY A 10 19.20 17.04 -16.74
N LEU A 11 18.23 17.49 -15.97
CA LEU A 11 17.27 16.61 -15.29
C LEU A 11 16.40 15.83 -16.29
N LYS A 12 15.95 16.49 -17.36
CA LYS A 12 15.20 15.84 -18.44
C LYS A 12 16.03 14.77 -19.15
N ALA A 13 17.30 15.06 -19.43
CA ALA A 13 18.21 14.09 -20.05
C ALA A 13 18.50 12.89 -19.15
N ALA A 14 18.72 13.12 -17.84
CA ALA A 14 18.91 12.03 -16.88
C ALA A 14 17.66 11.13 -16.79
N ARG A 15 16.46 11.73 -16.74
CA ARG A 15 15.21 10.97 -16.77
C ARG A 15 15.06 10.17 -18.07
N ALA A 16 15.38 10.77 -19.21
CA ALA A 16 15.29 10.08 -20.50
C ALA A 16 16.28 8.90 -20.58
N ALA A 17 17.49 9.03 -20.07
CA ALA A 17 18.45 7.93 -20.03
C ALA A 17 17.92 6.72 -19.24
N PHE A 18 17.27 6.99 -18.10
CA PHE A 18 16.73 5.93 -17.25
C PHE A 18 15.44 5.29 -17.81
N TYR A 19 14.48 6.10 -18.30
CA TYR A 19 13.15 5.61 -18.64
C TYR A 19 12.94 5.32 -20.14
N SER A 20 13.84 5.76 -21.02
CA SER A 20 13.68 5.59 -22.47
C SER A 20 15.01 5.35 -23.20
N GLY A 21 16.14 5.41 -22.48
CA GLY A 21 17.47 5.25 -23.05
C GLY A 21 18.04 3.84 -22.86
N ASP A 22 19.35 3.78 -22.83
CA ASP A 22 20.16 2.56 -22.75
C ASP A 22 19.91 1.79 -21.42
N ILE A 23 19.71 2.51 -20.31
CA ILE A 23 19.38 1.90 -19.03
C ILE A 23 18.02 1.18 -19.12
N ALA A 24 16.99 1.84 -19.64
CA ALA A 24 15.69 1.22 -19.88
C ALA A 24 15.78 0.00 -20.79
N ALA A 25 16.52 0.11 -21.90
CA ALA A 25 16.71 -0.99 -22.83
C ALA A 25 17.37 -2.20 -22.16
N THR A 26 18.35 -1.98 -21.30
CA THR A 26 19.01 -3.04 -20.52
C THR A 26 18.07 -3.72 -19.53
N ILE A 27 17.28 -2.93 -18.80
CA ILE A 27 16.28 -3.41 -17.83
C ILE A 27 15.23 -4.27 -18.56
N VAL A 28 14.63 -3.73 -19.61
CA VAL A 28 13.58 -4.41 -20.39
C VAL A 28 14.11 -5.70 -21.03
N LYS A 29 15.32 -5.66 -21.57
CA LYS A 29 15.96 -6.87 -22.12
C LYS A 29 16.12 -7.95 -21.05
N TYR A 30 16.61 -7.55 -19.87
CA TYR A 30 16.77 -8.48 -18.75
C TYR A 30 15.44 -9.13 -18.35
N HIS A 31 14.37 -8.33 -18.19
CA HIS A 31 13.04 -8.84 -17.87
C HIS A 31 12.55 -9.83 -18.93
N ARG A 32 12.62 -9.47 -20.20
CA ARG A 32 12.21 -10.35 -21.31
C ARG A 32 12.97 -11.68 -21.32
N ASP A 33 14.27 -11.62 -21.13
CA ASP A 33 15.15 -12.81 -21.19
C ASP A 33 14.96 -13.74 -19.98
N ASN A 34 14.35 -13.24 -18.89
CA ASN A 34 14.09 -13.97 -17.64
C ASN A 34 12.60 -14.15 -17.31
N GLY A 35 11.70 -13.97 -18.28
CA GLY A 35 10.25 -14.17 -18.08
C GLY A 35 9.55 -13.08 -17.30
N GLY A 36 10.19 -11.91 -17.11
CA GLY A 36 9.58 -10.75 -16.49
C GLY A 36 8.64 -10.01 -17.42
N LEU A 37 7.71 -9.25 -16.87
CA LEU A 37 6.62 -8.61 -17.62
C LEU A 37 6.91 -7.16 -18.02
N LEU A 38 7.94 -6.52 -17.46
CA LEU A 38 8.23 -5.09 -17.68
C LEU A 38 8.60 -4.82 -19.15
N SER A 39 7.85 -3.93 -19.79
CA SER A 39 8.04 -3.52 -21.18
C SER A 39 8.69 -2.14 -21.33
N ALA A 40 9.12 -1.83 -22.54
CA ALA A 40 9.62 -0.49 -22.87
C ALA A 40 8.54 0.60 -22.73
N ASP A 41 7.30 0.24 -23.02
CA ASP A 41 6.15 1.14 -22.88
C ASP A 41 5.90 1.46 -21.40
N ASP A 42 5.93 0.46 -20.52
CA ASP A 42 5.79 0.67 -19.07
C ASP A 42 6.86 1.65 -18.55
N MET A 43 8.11 1.44 -18.94
CA MET A 43 9.19 2.34 -18.57
C MET A 43 8.97 3.77 -19.10
N SER A 44 8.69 3.92 -20.38
CA SER A 44 8.60 5.23 -21.05
C SER A 44 7.38 6.04 -20.60
N GLN A 45 6.28 5.35 -20.28
CA GLN A 45 5.00 5.96 -19.84
C GLN A 45 4.96 6.25 -18.35
N PHE A 46 5.85 5.69 -17.56
CA PHE A 46 5.85 5.91 -16.11
C PHE A 46 5.94 7.40 -15.76
N ARG A 47 5.04 7.84 -14.90
CA ARG A 47 4.99 9.20 -14.34
C ARG A 47 4.65 9.14 -12.86
N VAL A 48 5.38 9.89 -12.06
CA VAL A 48 4.98 10.16 -10.67
C VAL A 48 3.71 11.02 -10.70
N ARG A 49 2.72 10.62 -9.92
CA ARG A 49 1.45 11.34 -9.80
C ARG A 49 1.38 12.08 -8.48
N PHE A 50 0.63 13.18 -8.51
CA PHE A 50 0.19 13.87 -7.32
C PHE A 50 -1.25 13.46 -7.06
N GLU A 51 -1.50 12.87 -5.92
CA GLU A 51 -2.83 12.39 -5.53
C GLU A 51 -3.34 13.18 -4.34
N LYS A 52 -4.65 13.38 -4.28
CA LYS A 52 -5.29 13.88 -3.07
C LYS A 52 -5.26 12.78 -2.03
N PRO A 53 -4.68 12.99 -0.84
CA PRO A 53 -4.66 11.97 0.19
C PRO A 53 -6.09 11.67 0.67
N LEU A 54 -6.32 10.45 1.10
CA LEU A 54 -7.51 10.11 1.88
C LEU A 54 -7.45 10.85 3.21
N ARG A 55 -8.59 11.41 3.62
CA ARG A 55 -8.71 12.14 4.88
C ARG A 55 -9.81 11.51 5.72
N THR A 56 -9.51 11.28 6.98
CA THR A 56 -10.49 10.89 7.99
C THR A 56 -10.21 11.60 9.30
N THR A 57 -11.11 11.50 10.25
CA THR A 57 -10.95 12.08 11.59
C THR A 57 -11.16 10.99 12.63
N TYR A 58 -10.25 10.91 13.59
CA TYR A 58 -10.36 10.01 14.73
C TYR A 58 -10.01 10.76 16.02
N ALA A 59 -10.89 10.72 17.01
CA ALA A 59 -10.72 11.40 18.31
C ALA A 59 -10.30 12.89 18.20
N GLY A 60 -10.85 13.61 17.20
CA GLY A 60 -10.56 15.02 16.95
C GLY A 60 -9.26 15.27 16.17
N VAL A 61 -8.50 14.24 15.80
CA VAL A 61 -7.28 14.34 15.01
C VAL A 61 -7.57 14.01 13.55
N GLU A 62 -7.10 14.85 12.64
CA GLU A 62 -7.16 14.59 11.21
C GLU A 62 -6.05 13.60 10.79
N LEU A 63 -6.44 12.58 10.05
CA LEU A 63 -5.52 11.58 9.50
C LEU A 63 -5.51 11.67 7.99
N TYR A 64 -4.33 11.58 7.42
CA TYR A 64 -4.11 11.54 6.00
C TYR A 64 -3.39 10.26 5.62
N ALA A 65 -3.87 9.57 4.60
CA ALA A 65 -3.31 8.31 4.12
C ALA A 65 -3.19 8.29 2.60
N CYS A 66 -2.32 7.43 2.09
CA CYS A 66 -2.27 7.11 0.66
C CYS A 66 -3.56 6.44 0.20
N GLY A 67 -3.79 6.46 -1.12
CA GLY A 67 -4.94 5.82 -1.75
C GLY A 67 -4.92 4.28 -1.69
N PRO A 68 -5.95 3.62 -2.26
CA PRO A 68 -6.13 2.18 -2.18
C PRO A 68 -5.21 1.35 -3.09
N TRP A 69 -4.34 1.99 -3.87
CA TRP A 69 -3.26 1.32 -4.60
C TRP A 69 -2.20 0.70 -3.69
N CYS A 70 -2.22 1.04 -2.41
CA CYS A 70 -1.44 0.45 -1.34
C CYS A 70 -2.34 0.18 -0.13
N GLN A 71 -1.77 -0.21 0.99
CA GLN A 71 -2.54 -0.47 2.22
C GLN A 71 -2.85 0.79 3.06
N GLY A 72 -2.64 1.99 2.50
CA GLY A 72 -2.89 3.26 3.21
C GLY A 72 -4.26 3.35 3.90
N PRO A 73 -5.38 2.97 3.25
CA PRO A 73 -6.70 3.08 3.86
C PRO A 73 -6.99 2.10 5.02
N VAL A 74 -6.16 1.08 5.24
CA VAL A 74 -6.35 0.11 6.34
C VAL A 74 -6.37 0.80 7.71
N LEU A 75 -5.45 1.74 7.94
CA LEU A 75 -5.41 2.48 9.21
C LEU A 75 -6.66 3.34 9.43
N PRO A 76 -7.08 4.23 8.51
CA PRO A 76 -8.34 4.95 8.62
C PRO A 76 -9.54 4.03 8.86
N GLN A 77 -9.63 2.92 8.15
CA GLN A 77 -10.73 1.97 8.30
C GLN A 77 -10.72 1.30 9.68
N ALA A 78 -9.57 0.83 10.16
CA ALA A 78 -9.44 0.27 11.50
C ALA A 78 -9.80 1.28 12.59
N LEU A 79 -9.36 2.54 12.46
CA LEU A 79 -9.72 3.59 13.40
C LEU A 79 -11.21 3.93 13.38
N SER A 80 -11.86 3.88 12.22
CA SER A 80 -13.32 4.03 12.12
C SER A 80 -14.08 2.91 12.82
N LEU A 81 -13.54 1.68 12.78
CA LEU A 81 -14.06 0.57 13.57
C LEU A 81 -13.87 0.80 15.07
N LEU A 82 -12.68 1.21 15.48
CA LEU A 82 -12.33 1.46 16.88
C LEU A 82 -13.06 2.68 17.48
N ALA A 83 -13.50 3.63 16.68
CA ALA A 83 -14.25 4.80 17.14
C ALA A 83 -15.57 4.44 17.85
N GLY A 84 -16.07 3.22 17.73
CA GLY A 84 -17.25 2.72 18.44
C GLY A 84 -16.98 2.15 19.83
N TYR A 85 -15.72 2.15 20.29
CA TYR A 85 -15.32 1.59 21.59
C TYR A 85 -14.64 2.64 22.45
N ASP A 86 -14.83 2.54 23.76
CA ASP A 86 -14.04 3.31 24.72
C ASP A 86 -12.72 2.59 25.03
N LEU A 87 -11.73 2.84 24.18
CA LEU A 87 -10.40 2.24 24.33
C LEU A 87 -9.68 2.69 25.62
N ARG A 88 -10.09 3.83 26.19
CA ARG A 88 -9.53 4.31 27.46
C ARG A 88 -10.08 3.47 28.61
N ALA A 89 -11.38 3.17 28.62
CA ALA A 89 -11.99 2.30 29.61
C ALA A 89 -11.48 0.85 29.51
N ALA A 90 -11.23 0.37 28.29
CA ALA A 90 -10.59 -0.92 28.06
C ALA A 90 -9.20 -1.04 28.69
N GLY A 91 -8.48 0.08 28.83
CA GLY A 91 -7.14 0.17 29.42
C GLY A 91 -6.01 -0.18 28.45
N HIS A 92 -4.92 0.59 28.53
CA HIS A 92 -3.79 0.41 27.63
C HIS A 92 -3.12 -0.96 27.81
N ASN A 93 -2.90 -1.67 26.70
CA ASN A 93 -2.27 -3.01 26.66
C ASN A 93 -2.97 -4.11 27.49
N THR A 94 -4.21 -3.95 27.85
CA THR A 94 -5.00 -5.04 28.41
C THR A 94 -5.38 -6.07 27.33
N PRO A 95 -5.74 -7.32 27.69
CA PRO A 95 -6.25 -8.29 26.72
C PRO A 95 -7.44 -7.76 25.90
N GLU A 96 -8.35 -7.02 26.53
CA GLU A 96 -9.50 -6.43 25.86
C GLU A 96 -9.07 -5.36 24.82
N TYR A 97 -8.17 -4.45 25.21
CA TYR A 97 -7.62 -3.45 24.29
C TYR A 97 -6.95 -4.10 23.08
N ILE A 98 -6.08 -5.08 23.33
CA ILE A 98 -5.34 -5.78 22.27
C ILE A 98 -6.32 -6.54 21.37
N HIS A 99 -7.32 -7.21 21.94
CA HIS A 99 -8.36 -7.90 21.19
C HIS A 99 -9.10 -6.95 20.25
N LEU A 100 -9.60 -5.84 20.73
CA LEU A 100 -10.32 -4.84 19.91
C LEU A 100 -9.47 -4.33 18.75
N VAL A 101 -8.20 -4.00 19.01
CA VAL A 101 -7.28 -3.51 17.98
C VAL A 101 -7.00 -4.56 16.90
N ILE A 102 -6.73 -5.80 17.32
CA ILE A 102 -6.44 -6.89 16.40
C ILE A 102 -7.66 -7.23 15.55
N GLU A 103 -8.85 -7.34 16.16
CA GLU A 103 -10.07 -7.65 15.42
C GLU A 103 -10.47 -6.53 14.44
N ALA A 104 -10.29 -5.27 14.81
CA ALA A 104 -10.49 -4.15 13.90
C ALA A 104 -9.53 -4.20 12.70
N LEU A 105 -8.25 -4.54 12.95
CA LEU A 105 -7.27 -4.72 11.87
C LEU A 105 -7.63 -5.90 10.97
N LYS A 106 -8.03 -7.05 11.53
CA LYS A 106 -8.46 -8.22 10.73
C LYS A 106 -9.61 -7.86 9.80
N LEU A 107 -10.63 -7.13 10.29
CA LEU A 107 -11.75 -6.68 9.48
C LEU A 107 -11.31 -5.73 8.35
N ALA A 108 -10.43 -4.79 8.65
CA ALA A 108 -9.90 -3.86 7.65
C ALA A 108 -9.02 -4.57 6.61
N PHE A 109 -8.20 -5.54 7.01
CA PHE A 109 -7.42 -6.36 6.09
C PHE A 109 -8.26 -7.31 5.24
N ALA A 110 -9.34 -7.86 5.78
CA ALA A 110 -10.29 -8.65 4.99
C ALA A 110 -10.91 -7.81 3.86
N ASP A 111 -11.30 -6.58 4.17
CA ASP A 111 -11.84 -5.66 3.18
C ASP A 111 -10.75 -5.21 2.18
N ARG A 112 -9.52 -4.97 2.65
CA ARG A 112 -8.38 -4.69 1.77
C ARG A 112 -8.18 -5.80 0.75
N HIS A 113 -8.16 -7.06 1.17
CA HIS A 113 -7.94 -8.19 0.27
C HIS A 113 -9.02 -8.32 -0.80
N ARG A 114 -10.23 -7.84 -0.52
CA ARG A 114 -11.35 -7.92 -1.47
C ARG A 114 -11.44 -6.74 -2.41
N TYR A 115 -11.12 -5.54 -1.94
CA TYR A 115 -11.50 -4.30 -2.64
C TYR A 115 -10.32 -3.46 -3.13
N TYR A 116 -9.14 -3.52 -2.47
CA TYR A 116 -8.06 -2.61 -2.80
C TYR A 116 -7.32 -3.04 -4.06
N GLY A 117 -6.88 -2.07 -4.82
CA GLY A 117 -6.09 -2.25 -6.02
C GLY A 117 -5.74 -0.90 -6.65
N ASP A 118 -5.11 -0.92 -7.81
CA ASP A 118 -4.81 0.31 -8.55
C ASP A 118 -6.11 0.91 -9.11
N PRO A 119 -6.49 2.15 -8.69
CA PRO A 119 -7.72 2.82 -9.15
C PRO A 119 -7.78 3.09 -10.66
N ASN A 120 -6.70 2.89 -11.40
CA ASN A 120 -6.74 2.95 -12.86
C ASN A 120 -7.37 1.71 -13.49
N PHE A 121 -7.40 0.60 -12.76
CA PHE A 121 -7.88 -0.70 -13.25
C PHE A 121 -9.09 -1.20 -12.49
N VAL A 122 -9.26 -0.78 -11.22
CA VAL A 122 -10.35 -1.24 -10.37
C VAL A 122 -11.06 -0.06 -9.71
N ASN A 123 -12.38 -0.17 -9.57
CA ASN A 123 -13.17 0.80 -8.81
C ASN A 123 -13.21 0.37 -7.34
N VAL A 124 -12.45 1.05 -6.49
CA VAL A 124 -12.44 0.79 -5.05
C VAL A 124 -13.48 1.65 -4.37
N PRO A 125 -14.48 1.07 -3.67
CA PRO A 125 -15.58 1.81 -3.06
C PRO A 125 -15.16 2.52 -1.76
N MET A 126 -14.19 3.45 -1.84
CA MET A 126 -13.58 4.09 -0.68
C MET A 126 -14.56 4.87 0.19
N ASP A 127 -15.53 5.56 -0.44
CA ASP A 127 -16.54 6.32 0.30
C ASP A 127 -17.39 5.41 1.18
N THR A 128 -17.71 4.21 0.71
CA THR A 128 -18.43 3.21 1.49
C THR A 128 -17.54 2.61 2.58
N LEU A 129 -16.35 2.16 2.22
CA LEU A 129 -15.42 1.49 3.15
C LEU A 129 -15.03 2.38 4.34
N LEU A 130 -14.96 3.68 4.15
CA LEU A 130 -14.64 4.65 5.20
C LEU A 130 -15.88 5.30 5.85
N SER A 131 -17.09 4.91 5.44
CA SER A 131 -18.31 5.49 6.01
C SER A 131 -18.56 5.02 7.44
N PRO A 132 -19.15 5.88 8.30
CA PRO A 132 -19.54 5.51 9.65
C PRO A 132 -20.54 4.35 9.70
N GLU A 133 -21.46 4.30 8.74
CA GLU A 133 -22.49 3.25 8.62
C GLU A 133 -21.87 1.89 8.32
N TYR A 134 -20.90 1.88 7.43
CA TYR A 134 -20.15 0.65 7.13
C TYR A 134 -19.36 0.17 8.36
N ALA A 135 -18.64 1.07 9.01
CA ALA A 135 -17.91 0.76 10.23
C ALA A 135 -18.83 0.22 11.34
N ALA A 136 -20.04 0.80 11.50
CA ALA A 136 -21.02 0.33 12.48
C ALA A 136 -21.49 -1.10 12.21
N ARG A 137 -21.76 -1.44 10.94
CA ARG A 137 -22.10 -2.82 10.55
C ARG A 137 -20.95 -3.79 10.78
N ARG A 138 -19.75 -3.41 10.40
CA ARG A 138 -18.55 -4.26 10.55
C ARG A 138 -18.20 -4.51 12.02
N ARG A 139 -18.36 -3.55 12.90
CA ARG A 139 -18.14 -3.69 14.36
C ARG A 139 -18.95 -4.81 14.98
N GLN A 140 -20.13 -5.11 14.46
CA GLN A 140 -20.97 -6.22 14.97
C GLN A 140 -20.31 -7.60 14.82
N MET A 141 -19.26 -7.70 14.02
CA MET A 141 -18.48 -8.94 13.87
C MET A 141 -17.39 -9.10 14.93
N ILE A 142 -17.08 -8.07 15.70
CA ILE A 142 -16.15 -8.13 16.82
C ILE A 142 -16.92 -8.65 18.05
N ARG A 143 -16.57 -9.83 18.50
CA ARG A 143 -17.21 -10.49 19.64
C ARG A 143 -16.34 -10.34 20.88
N SER A 144 -16.94 -9.97 22.01
CA SER A 144 -16.19 -9.88 23.26
C SER A 144 -15.66 -11.26 23.68
N GLY A 145 -14.36 -11.33 23.93
CA GLY A 145 -13.70 -12.55 24.42
C GLY A 145 -13.53 -13.67 23.40
N GLU A 146 -13.92 -13.47 22.15
CA GLU A 146 -13.78 -14.49 21.08
C GLU A 146 -13.10 -13.89 19.85
N ALA A 147 -11.86 -14.29 19.59
CA ALA A 147 -11.10 -13.85 18.43
C ALA A 147 -11.46 -14.68 17.19
N TRP A 148 -11.50 -14.04 16.03
CA TRP A 148 -11.50 -14.74 14.76
C TRP A 148 -10.19 -15.54 14.61
N PRO A 149 -10.26 -16.87 14.38
CA PRO A 149 -9.05 -17.68 14.21
C PRO A 149 -8.26 -17.31 12.96
N GLU A 150 -8.97 -16.83 11.92
CA GLU A 150 -8.43 -16.38 10.64
C GLU A 150 -8.97 -14.99 10.30
N LEU A 151 -8.70 -14.50 9.09
CA LEU A 151 -9.34 -13.27 8.62
C LEU A 151 -10.86 -13.50 8.49
N PRO A 152 -11.67 -12.60 9.06
CA PRO A 152 -13.12 -12.67 8.89
C PRO A 152 -13.51 -12.44 7.42
N PRO A 153 -14.74 -12.78 7.01
CA PRO A 153 -15.22 -12.43 5.68
C PRO A 153 -15.18 -10.93 5.45
N ALA A 154 -14.81 -10.52 4.25
CA ALA A 154 -14.92 -9.12 3.83
C ALA A 154 -16.38 -8.65 3.90
N GLY A 155 -16.58 -7.39 4.22
CA GLY A 155 -17.90 -6.80 4.24
C GLY A 155 -18.46 -6.56 2.83
N ASN A 156 -19.75 -6.24 2.74
CA ASN A 156 -20.35 -5.82 1.49
C ASN A 156 -20.27 -4.28 1.39
N ALA A 157 -19.37 -3.80 0.55
CA ALA A 157 -19.18 -2.38 0.26
C ALA A 157 -19.59 -2.00 -1.17
N GLY A 158 -20.20 -2.92 -1.92
CA GLY A 158 -20.60 -2.78 -3.32
C GLY A 158 -19.94 -3.85 -4.21
N ASP A 159 -20.04 -3.66 -5.50
CA ASP A 159 -19.45 -4.57 -6.47
C ASP A 159 -17.91 -4.53 -6.34
N ALA A 160 -17.33 -5.65 -6.00
CA ALA A 160 -15.90 -5.84 -6.03
C ALA A 160 -15.51 -6.47 -7.37
N VAL A 161 -14.44 -6.01 -7.96
CA VAL A 161 -13.72 -6.86 -8.90
C VAL A 161 -13.25 -8.06 -8.08
N GLN A 162 -13.75 -9.23 -8.40
CA GLN A 162 -13.29 -10.46 -7.75
C GLN A 162 -11.85 -10.75 -8.22
N ALA A 163 -10.89 -10.13 -7.57
CA ALA A 163 -9.55 -10.66 -7.61
C ALA A 163 -9.60 -12.05 -6.99
N LYS A 164 -9.24 -13.06 -7.77
CA LYS A 164 -9.07 -14.40 -7.25
C LYS A 164 -7.86 -14.32 -6.30
N LEU A 165 -8.13 -14.31 -5.00
CA LEU A 165 -7.05 -14.30 -4.02
C LEU A 165 -6.09 -15.44 -4.33
N PRO A 166 -4.76 -15.20 -4.36
CA PRO A 166 -3.80 -16.28 -4.40
C PRO A 166 -4.09 -17.20 -3.22
N ASP A 167 -4.04 -18.49 -3.46
CA ASP A 167 -4.15 -19.49 -2.40
C ASP A 167 -3.06 -19.22 -1.36
N PRO A 168 -3.41 -18.81 -0.11
CA PRO A 168 -2.41 -18.49 0.91
C PRO A 168 -1.56 -19.71 1.29
N THR A 169 -1.96 -20.91 0.90
CA THR A 169 -1.21 -22.14 1.17
C THR A 169 -0.13 -22.42 0.11
N ARG A 170 -0.03 -21.63 -0.95
CA ARG A 170 0.91 -21.84 -2.08
C ARG A 170 2.19 -21.00 -2.00
N GLY A 171 2.42 -20.24 -0.96
CA GLY A 171 3.65 -19.47 -0.79
C GLY A 171 4.60 -20.18 0.17
N GLU A 172 5.85 -20.41 -0.24
CA GLU A 172 6.94 -20.57 0.73
C GLU A 172 6.95 -19.37 1.67
N PRO A 173 7.27 -19.52 2.98
CA PRO A 173 7.38 -18.38 3.87
C PRO A 173 8.38 -17.40 3.28
N VAL A 174 7.87 -16.25 2.80
CA VAL A 174 8.75 -15.17 2.35
C VAL A 174 9.53 -14.72 3.57
N PRO A 175 10.88 -14.73 3.54
CA PRO A 175 11.68 -14.20 4.64
C PRO A 175 11.16 -12.81 5.00
N ALA A 176 11.14 -12.49 6.30
CA ALA A 176 10.64 -11.21 6.79
C ALA A 176 11.31 -10.07 6.04
N ALA A 177 10.57 -9.45 5.12
CA ALA A 177 11.08 -8.33 4.34
C ALA A 177 11.22 -7.13 5.28
N ASP A 178 12.39 -6.51 5.26
CA ASP A 178 12.69 -5.34 6.08
C ASP A 178 11.98 -4.10 5.54
N THR A 179 11.59 -3.20 6.43
CA THR A 179 10.91 -1.95 6.10
C THR A 179 11.42 -0.86 7.01
N SER A 180 11.82 0.26 6.43
CA SER A 180 12.20 1.45 7.18
C SER A 180 11.09 2.51 7.12
N TYR A 181 11.03 3.35 8.14
CA TYR A 181 10.10 4.48 8.19
C TYR A 181 10.83 5.74 8.62
N VAL A 182 10.53 6.85 7.96
CA VAL A 182 11.03 8.17 8.36
C VAL A 182 9.91 9.20 8.29
N CYS A 183 9.79 10.01 9.31
CA CYS A 183 8.93 11.19 9.31
C CYS A 183 9.66 12.41 9.86
N VAL A 184 9.34 13.57 9.31
CA VAL A 184 9.92 14.84 9.70
C VAL A 184 8.84 15.92 9.64
N ILE A 185 8.85 16.80 10.62
CA ILE A 185 8.08 18.06 10.59
C ILE A 185 9.08 19.19 10.71
N ASP A 186 9.06 20.14 9.77
CA ASP A 186 9.94 21.29 9.83
C ASP A 186 9.34 22.43 10.70
N ARG A 187 10.13 23.48 10.90
CA ARG A 187 9.71 24.66 11.70
C ARG A 187 8.54 25.45 11.08
N PHE A 188 8.18 25.18 9.84
CA PHE A 188 7.07 25.84 9.15
C PHE A 188 5.79 25.00 9.15
N GLY A 189 5.83 23.81 9.77
CA GLY A 189 4.71 22.89 9.81
C GLY A 189 4.59 21.99 8.56
N ASN A 190 5.58 21.97 7.68
CA ASN A 190 5.59 21.02 6.57
C ASN A 190 5.91 19.63 7.11
N GLY A 191 5.07 18.66 6.78
CA GLY A 191 5.26 17.24 7.14
C GLY A 191 5.80 16.43 5.98
N PHE A 192 6.71 15.53 6.27
CA PHE A 192 7.17 14.50 5.35
C PHE A 192 7.07 13.14 6.04
N SER A 193 6.58 12.16 5.32
CA SER A 193 6.46 10.78 5.80
C SER A 193 6.78 9.85 4.64
N ALA A 194 7.70 8.91 4.86
CA ALA A 194 8.07 7.92 3.86
C ALA A 194 8.31 6.55 4.50
N THR A 195 7.83 5.53 3.83
CA THR A 195 8.02 4.13 4.22
C THR A 195 8.73 3.39 3.09
N PRO A 196 10.05 3.58 2.91
CA PRO A 196 10.80 2.80 1.95
C PRO A 196 10.79 1.33 2.38
N SER A 197 10.29 0.49 1.51
CA SER A 197 10.16 -0.93 1.73
C SER A 197 10.33 -1.64 0.41
N ASP A 198 11.57 -1.95 0.08
CA ASP A 198 11.90 -2.64 -1.14
C ASP A 198 12.58 -3.98 -0.82
N ALA A 199 12.02 -5.06 -1.33
CA ALA A 199 12.57 -6.38 -1.18
C ALA A 199 13.38 -6.71 -2.44
N SER A 200 14.66 -6.40 -2.40
CA SER A 200 15.61 -6.68 -3.48
C SER A 200 16.58 -7.83 -3.13
N SER A 201 16.54 -8.34 -1.90
CA SER A 201 17.45 -9.39 -1.43
C SER A 201 17.32 -10.72 -2.16
N GLU A 202 16.17 -10.97 -2.76
CA GLU A 202 15.85 -12.22 -3.50
C GLU A 202 15.87 -12.02 -5.02
N THR A 203 16.15 -10.81 -5.49
CA THR A 203 16.20 -10.52 -6.93
C THR A 203 17.62 -10.30 -7.38
N PRO A 204 18.02 -10.87 -8.53
CA PRO A 204 19.38 -10.71 -9.05
C PRO A 204 19.62 -9.27 -9.51
N VAL A 205 20.88 -8.85 -9.43
CA VAL A 205 21.32 -7.59 -10.00
C VAL A 205 21.26 -7.65 -11.52
N ILE A 206 20.62 -6.68 -12.16
CA ILE A 206 20.61 -6.57 -13.62
C ILE A 206 22.02 -6.25 -14.10
N PRO A 207 22.65 -7.13 -14.90
CA PRO A 207 24.04 -6.95 -15.33
C PRO A 207 24.29 -5.59 -16.01
N GLY A 208 25.35 -4.92 -15.63
CA GLY A 208 25.75 -3.62 -16.18
C GLY A 208 25.01 -2.41 -15.63
N THR A 209 24.02 -2.58 -14.77
CA THR A 209 23.27 -1.45 -14.20
C THR A 209 23.50 -1.24 -12.70
N GLY A 210 23.84 -2.28 -11.96
CA GLY A 210 23.88 -2.25 -10.50
C GLY A 210 22.49 -2.17 -9.84
N LEU A 211 21.40 -2.35 -10.59
CA LEU A 211 20.03 -2.28 -10.11
C LEU A 211 19.46 -3.68 -9.87
N CYS A 212 18.68 -3.83 -8.80
CA CYS A 212 17.87 -5.00 -8.52
C CYS A 212 16.40 -4.68 -8.84
N PRO A 213 15.68 -5.53 -9.59
CA PRO A 213 14.23 -5.40 -9.72
C PRO A 213 13.58 -5.55 -8.34
N SER A 214 12.54 -4.76 -8.10
CA SER A 214 11.74 -4.91 -6.88
C SER A 214 10.78 -6.10 -6.99
N SER A 215 10.68 -6.91 -5.94
CA SER A 215 9.65 -7.96 -5.82
C SER A 215 8.31 -7.44 -5.31
N ARG A 216 8.19 -6.14 -4.99
CA ARG A 216 6.98 -5.54 -4.37
C ARG A 216 5.78 -5.46 -5.31
N GLY A 217 5.96 -5.65 -6.62
CA GLY A 217 4.85 -5.80 -7.55
C GLY A 217 3.87 -6.90 -7.17
N SER A 218 4.33 -7.94 -6.47
CA SER A 218 3.48 -9.01 -5.93
C SER A 218 2.46 -8.54 -4.88
N GLN A 219 2.58 -7.33 -4.36
CA GLN A 219 1.61 -6.74 -3.43
C GLN A 219 0.44 -6.05 -4.14
N SER A 220 0.51 -5.87 -5.44
CA SER A 220 -0.59 -5.39 -6.26
C SER A 220 -1.45 -6.59 -6.67
N TRP A 221 -2.61 -6.69 -6.08
CA TRP A 221 -3.57 -7.74 -6.41
C TRP A 221 -4.26 -7.41 -7.74
N CYS A 222 -4.27 -8.37 -8.66
CA CYS A 222 -5.03 -8.29 -9.90
C CYS A 222 -6.37 -8.98 -9.77
#